data_33f262f3b44014b2ff48cebaa28d2c8b
#
_entry.id   33f262f3b44014b2ff48cebaa28d2c8b
#
_cell.length_a   1.000
_cell.length_b   1.000
_cell.length_c   1.000
_cell.angle_alpha   90.00
_cell.angle_beta   90.00
_cell.angle_gamma   90.00
#
_symmetry.space_group_name_H-M   'P 1'
#
loop_
_entity.id
_entity.type
_entity.pdbx_description
1 polymer ?
#
loop_
_entity_poly.entity_id
_entity_poly.type
_entity_poly.pdbx_seq_one_letter_code
_entity_poly.pdbx_strand_id
1 'polypeptide(L)'
;MALRKILTQGDPALEKVCRPVEKFNKRLHILLDDMRETLEESGGVGLAAPQVGILRRVVVVLDAEENMLELVNPVIVRQEGEQDGFEGCLSVPGMYGRVQRPSFVTVRAQDREGNFFEASGEEMVARCFCHELEHLDGHLFVEHTDQLYTAEELDEIMAEGEK
;
A
#
# COMPACT_ATOMS: atom_id res chain seq x y z
N MET A 1 14.84 -6.79 14.56
CA MET A 1 14.28 -6.33 13.26
C MET A 1 14.80 -7.20 12.15
N ALA A 2 13.97 -7.54 11.21
CA ALA A 2 14.36 -8.42 10.12
C ALA A 2 13.66 -8.05 8.83
N LEU A 3 14.34 -8.32 7.70
CA LEU A 3 13.72 -8.19 6.38
C LEU A 3 12.81 -9.40 6.17
N ARG A 4 11.64 -9.15 5.60
CA ARG A 4 10.70 -10.20 5.23
C ARG A 4 10.63 -10.31 3.71
N LYS A 5 10.41 -11.52 3.22
CA LYS A 5 10.27 -11.74 1.79
C LYS A 5 8.93 -11.19 1.30
N ILE A 6 8.98 -10.37 0.24
CA ILE A 6 7.78 -9.85 -0.41
C ILE A 6 7.25 -10.90 -1.38
N LEU A 7 5.99 -11.29 -1.18
CA LEU A 7 5.31 -12.25 -2.03
C LEU A 7 4.90 -11.59 -3.34
N THR A 8 4.83 -12.37 -4.41
CA THR A 8 4.48 -11.84 -5.73
C THR A 8 3.15 -12.40 -6.21
N GLN A 9 2.58 -11.75 -7.22
CA GLN A 9 1.31 -12.13 -7.84
C GLN A 9 1.30 -13.63 -8.17
N GLY A 10 0.21 -14.29 -7.81
CA GLY A 10 0.08 -15.74 -7.91
C GLY A 10 0.13 -16.43 -6.55
N ASP A 11 0.69 -15.76 -5.53
CA ASP A 11 0.68 -16.32 -4.18
C ASP A 11 -0.71 -16.17 -3.58
N PRO A 12 -1.31 -17.26 -3.05
CA PRO A 12 -2.65 -17.23 -2.48
C PRO A 12 -2.86 -16.23 -1.35
N ALA A 13 -1.82 -15.88 -0.60
CA ALA A 13 -1.92 -14.91 0.50
C ALA A 13 -2.40 -13.54 0.01
N LEU A 14 -2.06 -13.15 -1.22
CA LEU A 14 -2.43 -11.85 -1.78
C LEU A 14 -3.91 -11.76 -2.17
N GLU A 15 -4.61 -12.86 -2.21
CA GLU A 15 -6.01 -12.93 -2.61
C GLU A 15 -6.98 -13.13 -1.44
N LYS A 16 -6.45 -13.11 -0.21
CA LYS A 16 -7.24 -13.37 0.99
C LYS A 16 -7.58 -12.10 1.74
N VAL A 17 -8.74 -12.11 2.39
CA VAL A 17 -9.16 -11.02 3.28
C VAL A 17 -8.43 -11.17 4.60
N CYS A 18 -7.80 -10.08 5.05
CA CYS A 18 -7.04 -10.07 6.30
C CYS A 18 -7.96 -9.87 7.50
N ARG A 19 -7.54 -10.43 8.64
CA ARG A 19 -8.28 -10.30 9.90
C ARG A 19 -7.85 -9.07 10.68
N PRO A 20 -8.79 -8.42 11.41
CA PRO A 20 -8.42 -7.30 12.26
C PRO A 20 -7.41 -7.71 13.33
N VAL A 21 -6.59 -6.75 13.74
CA VAL A 21 -5.68 -6.91 14.87
C VAL A 21 -6.48 -6.67 16.14
N GLU A 22 -6.41 -7.60 17.08
CA GLU A 22 -7.12 -7.51 18.36
C GLU A 22 -6.16 -7.28 19.53
N LYS A 23 -4.90 -7.70 19.38
CA LYS A 23 -3.89 -7.59 20.42
C LYS A 23 -2.74 -6.69 19.97
N PHE A 24 -2.53 -5.61 20.69
CA PHE A 24 -1.48 -4.63 20.44
C PHE A 24 -0.30 -4.96 21.34
N ASN A 25 0.42 -6.00 20.96
CA ASN A 25 1.46 -6.61 21.77
C ASN A 25 2.82 -6.60 21.06
N LYS A 26 3.81 -7.23 21.67
CA LYS A 26 5.17 -7.29 21.14
C LYS A 26 5.22 -7.92 19.73
N ARG A 27 4.37 -8.92 19.47
CA ARG A 27 4.32 -9.59 18.16
C ARG A 27 3.91 -8.60 17.06
N LEU A 28 2.95 -7.73 17.33
CA LEU A 28 2.54 -6.67 16.42
C LEU A 28 3.69 -5.67 16.21
N HIS A 29 4.37 -5.29 17.29
CA HIS A 29 5.47 -4.34 17.21
C HIS A 29 6.63 -4.88 16.36
N ILE A 30 6.93 -6.18 16.50
CA ILE A 30 7.96 -6.83 15.66
C ILE A 30 7.53 -6.82 14.19
N LEU A 31 6.27 -7.13 13.92
CA LEU A 31 5.75 -7.11 12.55
C LEU A 31 5.88 -5.70 11.94
N LEU A 32 5.48 -4.67 12.68
CA LEU A 32 5.60 -3.29 12.22
C LEU A 32 7.05 -2.89 11.96
N ASP A 33 7.95 -3.24 12.88
CA ASP A 33 9.38 -2.94 12.72
C ASP A 33 9.96 -3.65 11.49
N ASP A 34 9.59 -4.91 11.28
CA ASP A 34 10.04 -5.68 10.11
C ASP A 34 9.48 -5.11 8.81
N MET A 35 8.21 -4.68 8.82
CA MET A 35 7.60 -4.08 7.65
C MET A 35 8.24 -2.75 7.29
N ARG A 36 8.57 -1.92 8.29
CA ARG A 36 9.27 -0.65 8.07
C ARG A 36 10.63 -0.89 7.42
N GLU A 37 11.39 -1.84 7.95
CA GLU A 37 12.71 -2.19 7.43
C GLU A 37 12.62 -2.76 6.00
N THR A 38 11.65 -3.63 5.76
CA THR A 38 11.41 -4.24 4.44
C THR A 38 11.01 -3.17 3.42
N LEU A 39 10.13 -2.24 3.78
CA LEU A 39 9.71 -1.15 2.91
C LEU A 39 10.89 -0.25 2.55
N GLU A 40 11.69 0.14 3.55
CA GLU A 40 12.85 0.98 3.35
C GLU A 40 13.85 0.34 2.39
N GLU A 41 14.15 -0.94 2.60
CA GLU A 41 15.07 -1.70 1.74
C GLU A 41 14.54 -1.82 0.30
N SER A 42 13.23 -1.95 0.13
CA SER A 42 12.62 -2.11 -1.19
C SER A 42 12.58 -0.82 -2.01
N GLY A 43 12.68 0.32 -1.35
CA GLY A 43 12.54 1.63 -2.01
C GLY A 43 11.10 1.96 -2.40
N GLY A 44 10.12 1.20 -1.95
CA GLY A 44 8.72 1.46 -2.24
C GLY A 44 8.13 2.54 -1.35
N VAL A 45 6.86 2.87 -1.56
CA VAL A 45 6.14 3.91 -0.81
C VAL A 45 5.08 3.35 0.15
N GLY A 46 4.76 2.06 0.03
CA GLY A 46 3.80 1.40 0.90
C GLY A 46 3.96 -0.11 0.90
N LEU A 47 3.55 -0.74 1.98
CA LEU A 47 3.60 -2.18 2.14
C LEU A 47 2.48 -2.63 3.06
N ALA A 48 1.76 -3.67 2.65
CA ALA A 48 0.69 -4.27 3.44
C ALA A 48 1.14 -5.64 3.98
N ALA A 49 0.67 -6.01 5.15
CA ALA A 49 1.08 -7.24 5.81
C ALA A 49 0.89 -8.51 4.97
N PRO A 50 -0.20 -8.67 4.17
CA PRO A 50 -0.32 -9.87 3.34
C PRO A 50 0.80 -10.00 2.30
N GLN A 51 1.46 -8.91 1.91
CA GLN A 51 2.59 -8.97 0.99
C GLN A 51 3.81 -9.66 1.61
N VAL A 52 3.84 -9.79 2.91
CA VAL A 52 4.88 -10.56 3.62
C VAL A 52 4.29 -11.83 4.27
N GLY A 53 3.11 -12.24 3.82
CA GLY A 53 2.48 -13.50 4.23
C GLY A 53 1.73 -13.44 5.55
N ILE A 54 1.52 -12.28 6.11
CA ILE A 54 0.81 -12.10 7.38
C ILE A 54 -0.59 -11.54 7.10
N LEU A 55 -1.62 -12.35 7.33
CA LEU A 55 -3.00 -12.00 7.01
C LEU A 55 -3.66 -11.19 8.14
N ARG A 56 -3.08 -10.03 8.41
CA ARG A 56 -3.57 -9.07 9.39
C ARG A 56 -3.75 -7.70 8.74
N ARG A 57 -4.67 -6.91 9.27
CA ARG A 57 -4.98 -5.59 8.72
C ARG A 57 -3.97 -4.55 9.22
N VAL A 58 -2.77 -4.61 8.64
CA VAL A 58 -1.66 -3.72 8.98
C VAL A 58 -1.01 -3.25 7.69
N VAL A 59 -0.79 -1.94 7.57
CA VAL A 59 -0.04 -1.36 6.46
C VAL A 59 0.94 -0.31 6.97
N VAL A 60 2.00 -0.07 6.19
CA VAL A 60 2.96 1.00 6.41
C VAL A 60 3.03 1.81 5.13
N VAL A 61 2.93 3.14 5.25
CA VAL A 61 2.85 4.05 4.11
C VAL A 61 3.73 5.27 4.37
N LEU A 62 4.43 5.75 3.34
CA LEU A 62 5.17 7.02 3.43
C LEU A 62 4.20 8.18 3.19
N ASP A 63 4.29 9.21 4.03
CA ASP A 63 3.53 10.44 3.81
C ASP A 63 4.30 11.40 2.88
N ALA A 64 3.78 12.61 2.69
CA ALA A 64 4.40 13.59 1.79
C ALA A 64 5.79 14.05 2.25
N GLU A 65 6.10 13.96 3.53
CA GLU A 65 7.40 14.29 4.11
C GLU A 65 8.32 13.08 4.28
N GLU A 66 7.92 11.95 3.67
CA GLU A 66 8.64 10.68 3.74
C GLU A 66 8.72 10.07 5.15
N ASN A 67 7.77 10.40 6.02
CA ASN A 67 7.62 9.74 7.31
C ASN A 67 6.80 8.47 7.14
N MET A 68 7.21 7.40 7.79
CA MET A 68 6.45 6.15 7.74
C MET A 68 5.28 6.19 8.71
N LEU A 69 4.07 6.05 8.16
CA LEU A 69 2.85 5.93 8.95
C LEU A 69 2.54 4.46 9.16
N GLU A 70 2.30 4.07 10.40
CA GLU A 70 1.86 2.72 10.75
C GLU A 70 0.35 2.75 10.93
N LEU A 71 -0.36 1.98 10.12
CA LEU A 71 -1.82 1.97 10.10
C LEU A 71 -2.32 0.57 10.46
N VAL A 72 -2.86 0.42 11.67
CA VAL A 72 -3.43 -0.85 12.13
C VAL A 72 -4.94 -0.74 12.05
N ASN A 73 -5.60 -1.74 11.48
CA ASN A 73 -7.04 -1.77 11.25
C ASN A 73 -7.54 -0.51 10.51
N PRO A 74 -6.89 -0.13 9.41
CA PRO A 74 -7.25 1.11 8.72
C PRO A 74 -8.56 1.01 7.98
N VAL A 75 -9.32 2.13 7.96
CA VAL A 75 -10.51 2.27 7.13
C VAL A 75 -10.52 3.66 6.51
N ILE A 76 -11.01 3.77 5.27
CA ILE A 76 -11.19 5.07 4.63
C ILE A 76 -12.47 5.68 5.19
N VAL A 77 -12.36 6.87 5.80
CA VAL A 77 -13.51 7.58 6.37
C VAL A 77 -13.94 8.79 5.54
N ARG A 78 -13.09 9.24 4.61
CA ARG A 78 -13.41 10.33 3.70
C ARG A 78 -12.59 10.22 2.43
N GLN A 79 -13.21 10.48 1.29
CA GLN A 79 -12.50 10.56 0.03
C GLN A 79 -13.16 11.61 -0.86
N GLU A 80 -12.34 12.32 -1.62
CA GLU A 80 -12.80 13.40 -2.51
C GLU A 80 -11.97 13.43 -3.79
N GLY A 81 -12.61 13.91 -4.84
CA GLY A 81 -11.96 14.12 -6.13
C GLY A 81 -11.56 12.84 -6.83
N GLU A 82 -10.90 13.02 -7.95
CA GLU A 82 -10.39 11.92 -8.76
C GLU A 82 -9.03 12.27 -9.31
N GLN A 83 -8.17 11.28 -9.42
CA GLN A 83 -6.89 11.40 -10.10
C GLN A 83 -6.69 10.16 -10.96
N ASP A 84 -6.01 10.34 -12.07
CA ASP A 84 -5.65 9.26 -12.96
C ASP A 84 -4.13 9.22 -13.04
N GLY A 85 -3.55 8.04 -12.93
CA GLY A 85 -2.10 7.91 -12.96
C GLY A 85 -1.67 6.47 -12.91
N PHE A 86 -0.38 6.25 -13.05
CA PHE A 86 0.19 4.92 -13.07
C PHE A 86 0.51 4.44 -11.67
N GLU A 87 0.22 3.15 -11.42
CA GLU A 87 0.61 2.46 -10.19
C GLU A 87 1.48 1.27 -10.52
N GLY A 88 2.40 0.98 -9.59
CA GLY A 88 3.13 -0.26 -9.56
C GLY A 88 2.99 -0.87 -8.18
N CYS A 89 3.46 -2.08 -8.00
CA CYS A 89 3.36 -2.79 -6.73
C CYS A 89 4.58 -3.68 -6.54
N LEU A 90 5.10 -3.72 -5.32
CA LEU A 90 6.23 -4.59 -4.98
C LEU A 90 5.88 -6.07 -5.23
N SER A 91 4.60 -6.42 -5.19
CA SER A 91 4.11 -7.78 -5.46
C SER A 91 3.84 -8.06 -6.94
N VAL A 92 3.94 -7.05 -7.80
CA VAL A 92 3.82 -7.18 -9.26
C VAL A 92 5.04 -6.49 -9.88
N PRO A 93 6.24 -7.04 -9.69
CA PRO A 93 7.48 -6.36 -10.06
C PRO A 93 7.58 -6.10 -11.55
N GLY A 94 8.05 -4.91 -11.90
CA GLY A 94 8.33 -4.52 -13.26
C GLY A 94 7.13 -4.16 -14.12
N MET A 95 5.91 -4.20 -13.56
CA MET A 95 4.70 -3.89 -14.31
C MET A 95 3.96 -2.71 -13.69
N TYR A 96 3.33 -1.90 -14.53
CA TYR A 96 2.61 -0.69 -14.14
C TYR A 96 1.30 -0.60 -14.91
N GLY A 97 0.30 0.01 -14.30
CA GLY A 97 -0.99 0.19 -14.93
C GLY A 97 -1.61 1.52 -14.54
N ARG A 98 -2.47 2.04 -15.42
CA ARG A 98 -3.18 3.30 -15.16
C ARG A 98 -4.40 2.98 -14.29
N VAL A 99 -4.49 3.64 -13.13
CA VAL A 99 -5.55 3.42 -12.15
C VAL A 99 -6.16 4.75 -11.71
N GLN A 100 -7.49 4.82 -11.72
CA GLN A 100 -8.22 5.96 -11.17
C GLN A 100 -8.34 5.80 -9.66
N ARG A 101 -8.06 6.89 -8.92
CA ARG A 101 -8.15 6.90 -7.46
C ARG A 101 -8.74 8.23 -7.00
N PRO A 102 -9.27 8.31 -5.77
CA PRO A 102 -9.58 9.61 -5.19
C PRO A 102 -8.31 10.46 -5.09
N SER A 103 -8.44 11.77 -5.24
CA SER A 103 -7.30 12.68 -5.12
C SER A 103 -7.00 13.09 -3.68
N PHE A 104 -7.97 12.88 -2.77
CA PHE A 104 -7.83 13.14 -1.33
C PHE A 104 -8.48 11.98 -0.57
N VAL A 105 -7.77 11.47 0.45
CA VAL A 105 -8.26 10.36 1.28
C VAL A 105 -7.90 10.62 2.74
N THR A 106 -8.86 10.40 3.63
CA THR A 106 -8.61 10.34 5.07
C THR A 106 -8.83 8.91 5.55
N VAL A 107 -7.84 8.39 6.27
CA VAL A 107 -7.87 7.05 6.85
C VAL A 107 -7.94 7.18 8.35
N ARG A 108 -8.84 6.41 8.98
CA ARG A 108 -8.86 6.23 10.43
C ARG A 108 -8.21 4.89 10.73
N ALA A 109 -7.27 4.88 11.67
CA ALA A 109 -6.52 3.68 12.01
C ALA A 109 -6.17 3.69 13.49
N GLN A 110 -5.51 2.62 13.93
CA GLN A 110 -4.96 2.52 15.27
C GLN A 110 -3.44 2.50 15.16
N ASP A 111 -2.75 3.08 16.14
CA ASP A 111 -1.29 3.00 16.21
C ASP A 111 -0.87 1.68 16.86
N ARG A 112 0.42 1.48 17.08
CA ARG A 112 0.93 0.23 17.64
C ARG A 112 0.52 0.00 19.09
N GLU A 113 0.01 1.04 19.76
CA GLU A 113 -0.50 0.96 21.11
C GLU A 113 -2.03 0.77 21.15
N GLY A 114 -2.68 0.77 19.98
CA GLY A 114 -4.12 0.62 19.88
C GLY A 114 -4.92 1.91 19.92
N ASN A 115 -4.25 3.06 19.97
CA ASN A 115 -4.92 4.37 20.01
C ASN A 115 -5.39 4.77 18.61
N PHE A 116 -6.62 5.29 18.50
CA PHE A 116 -7.17 5.74 17.23
C PHE A 116 -6.59 7.09 16.82
N PHE A 117 -6.39 7.24 15.52
CA PHE A 117 -5.98 8.50 14.92
C PHE A 117 -6.46 8.56 13.48
N GLU A 118 -6.38 9.73 12.87
CA GLU A 118 -6.68 9.91 11.46
C GLU A 118 -5.48 10.49 10.75
N ALA A 119 -5.29 10.07 9.51
CA ALA A 119 -4.25 10.58 8.64
C ALA A 119 -4.87 10.88 7.28
N SER A 120 -4.55 12.04 6.74
CA SER A 120 -5.05 12.47 5.42
C SER A 120 -3.91 12.63 4.45
N GLY A 121 -4.18 12.40 3.17
CA GLY A 121 -3.20 12.57 2.13
C GLY A 121 -3.84 12.95 0.82
N GLU A 122 -3.04 13.60 -0.03
CA GLU A 122 -3.44 14.00 -1.37
C GLU A 122 -2.54 13.33 -2.39
N GLU A 123 -2.98 13.29 -3.62
CA GLU A 123 -2.21 12.79 -4.77
C GLU A 123 -1.58 11.42 -4.51
N MET A 124 -0.25 11.33 -4.47
CA MET A 124 0.46 10.06 -4.29
C MET A 124 0.12 9.37 -2.97
N VAL A 125 -0.03 10.13 -1.87
CA VAL A 125 -0.35 9.57 -0.56
C VAL A 125 -1.77 9.00 -0.57
N ALA A 126 -2.74 9.71 -1.16
CA ALA A 126 -4.11 9.22 -1.30
C ALA A 126 -4.14 7.92 -2.11
N ARG A 127 -3.40 7.88 -3.21
CA ARG A 127 -3.26 6.69 -4.06
C ARG A 127 -2.71 5.52 -3.26
N CYS A 128 -1.67 5.78 -2.48
CA CYS A 128 -1.00 4.77 -1.67
C CYS A 128 -1.94 4.20 -0.60
N PHE A 129 -2.70 5.04 0.07
CA PHE A 129 -3.70 4.58 1.04
C PHE A 129 -4.67 3.60 0.39
N CYS A 130 -5.24 3.95 -0.75
CA CYS A 130 -6.19 3.07 -1.45
C CYS A 130 -5.56 1.75 -1.87
N HIS A 131 -4.36 1.84 -2.45
CA HIS A 131 -3.62 0.67 -2.93
C HIS A 131 -3.34 -0.31 -1.78
N GLU A 132 -2.81 0.18 -0.65
CA GLU A 132 -2.46 -0.69 0.45
C GLU A 132 -3.67 -1.25 1.19
N LEU A 133 -4.73 -0.46 1.36
CA LEU A 133 -5.94 -0.96 2.00
C LEU A 133 -6.63 -2.03 1.16
N GLU A 134 -6.55 -1.95 -0.16
CA GLU A 134 -7.08 -3.00 -1.03
C GLU A 134 -6.37 -4.33 -0.85
N HIS A 135 -5.07 -4.32 -0.56
CA HIS A 135 -4.35 -5.56 -0.25
C HIS A 135 -4.96 -6.28 0.95
N LEU A 136 -5.50 -5.54 1.90
CA LEU A 136 -6.10 -6.14 3.10
C LEU A 136 -7.40 -6.89 2.79
N ASP A 137 -8.01 -6.59 1.65
CA ASP A 137 -9.21 -7.26 1.18
C ASP A 137 -8.93 -8.25 0.04
N GLY A 138 -7.66 -8.52 -0.22
CA GLY A 138 -7.23 -9.50 -1.21
C GLY A 138 -7.21 -9.00 -2.65
N HIS A 139 -7.08 -7.69 -2.85
CA HIS A 139 -7.09 -7.09 -4.19
C HIS A 139 -5.74 -6.48 -4.57
N LEU A 140 -5.40 -6.57 -5.85
CA LEU A 140 -4.22 -5.95 -6.44
C LEU A 140 -4.65 -4.88 -7.44
N PHE A 141 -3.78 -3.89 -7.66
CA PHE A 141 -4.09 -2.79 -8.58
C PHE A 141 -4.38 -3.27 -10.01
N VAL A 142 -3.87 -4.42 -10.40
CA VAL A 142 -4.08 -4.99 -11.74
C VAL A 142 -5.55 -5.21 -12.07
N GLU A 143 -6.41 -5.31 -11.05
CA GLU A 143 -7.86 -5.48 -11.24
C GLU A 143 -8.53 -4.19 -11.71
N HIS A 144 -7.84 -3.05 -11.57
CA HIS A 144 -8.37 -1.72 -11.92
C HIS A 144 -7.86 -1.17 -13.25
N THR A 145 -7.03 -1.94 -13.95
CA THR A 145 -6.44 -1.47 -15.20
C THR A 145 -6.67 -2.48 -16.32
N ASP A 146 -6.85 -1.97 -17.54
CA ASP A 146 -7.08 -2.81 -18.72
C ASP A 146 -5.78 -3.26 -19.37
N GLN A 147 -4.68 -2.58 -19.06
CA GLN A 147 -3.40 -2.86 -19.69
C GLN A 147 -2.24 -2.62 -18.73
N LEU A 148 -1.31 -3.55 -18.72
CA LEU A 148 -0.07 -3.41 -17.96
C LEU A 148 1.07 -3.02 -18.90
N TYR A 149 1.98 -2.20 -18.37
CA TYR A 149 3.15 -1.70 -19.10
C TYR A 149 4.42 -2.06 -18.33
N THR A 150 5.51 -2.32 -19.07
CA THR A 150 6.82 -2.46 -18.44
C THR A 150 7.34 -1.07 -18.06
N ALA A 151 8.41 -1.02 -17.25
CA ALA A 151 9.04 0.27 -16.90
C ALA A 151 9.50 1.01 -18.14
N GLU A 152 10.04 0.30 -19.13
CA GLU A 152 10.49 0.87 -20.39
C GLU A 152 9.34 1.48 -21.18
N GLU A 153 8.23 0.75 -21.30
CA GLU A 153 7.04 1.25 -21.98
C GLU A 153 6.44 2.47 -21.27
N LEU A 154 6.47 2.46 -19.94
CA LEU A 154 5.99 3.58 -19.14
C LEU A 154 6.83 4.83 -19.39
N ASP A 155 8.16 4.69 -19.44
CA ASP A 155 9.06 5.80 -19.72
C ASP A 155 8.78 6.41 -21.11
N GLU A 156 8.49 5.58 -22.11
CA GLU A 156 8.14 6.05 -23.45
C GLU A 156 6.84 6.83 -23.46
N ILE A 157 5.82 6.35 -22.75
CA ILE A 157 4.52 7.01 -22.65
C ILE A 157 4.66 8.38 -21.97
N MET A 158 5.44 8.45 -20.90
CA MET A 158 5.67 9.70 -20.18
C MET A 158 6.47 10.70 -21.00
N ALA A 159 7.45 10.24 -21.77
CA ALA A 159 8.24 11.08 -22.66
C ALA A 159 7.36 11.69 -23.76
N GLU A 160 6.41 10.93 -24.31
CA GLU A 160 5.45 11.41 -25.30
C GLU A 160 4.48 12.45 -24.72
N GLY A 161 4.08 12.26 -23.47
CA GLY A 161 3.18 13.16 -22.77
C GLY A 161 3.79 14.52 -22.46
N GLU A 162 5.10 14.64 -22.48
CA GLU A 162 5.84 15.89 -22.24
C GLU A 162 6.01 16.75 -23.49
N LYS A 163 5.61 16.26 -24.65
CA LYS A 163 5.77 16.98 -25.93
C LYS A 163 4.59 17.93 -26.22
#